data_4f67eb902d0e8af03f53f73a507cd9c7
#
_entry.id   4f67eb902d0e8af03f53f73a507cd9c7
#
_cell.length_a   1.000
_cell.length_b   1.000
_cell.length_c   1.000
_cell.angle_alpha   90.00
_cell.angle_beta   90.00
_cell.angle_gamma   90.00
#
_symmetry.space_group_name_H-M   'P 1'
#
loop_
_entity.id
_entity.type
_entity.pdbx_description
1 polymer ?
#
loop_
_entity_poly.entity_id
_entity_poly.type
_entity_poly.pdbx_seq_one_letter_code
_entity_poly.pdbx_strand_id
1 'polypeptide(L)'
;MKFRCERDSLVEVLATAGRAVGTRSSAQMVLSGVRIESVGNHLSVVGTDLDLTVHVTAEAIGITDGVCVAPAKLLADIVRSLEPGAVTIESEGEKVEIGAARSRFSLRTFPVADFPTLPEPPDPATFLPTAALASALRQVVRAASGDDARPLLTGVLIAPEGTGVRLVATDSYRLALRDIEGSDAFSDTSQILVPARALAELLRLSALGAGAKSGDTSTEDNAVPGPVVGLSIGDHDVTFTVGDVRVSTRLLDGTYPDYRQLIPAEYPNRLHVGKDSLLDALRRVRLLVRDNTTPVRLSMRHGGVDLTVVSQEVGDASETVDADFEGEDLTIAFNPTYLIDGVEAVAGDEVLLETVDATKPATVRAAEETDFRYLLMPVRVS
;
A
#
# COMPACT_ATOMS: atom_id res chain seq x y z
N MET A 1 15.36 -31.14 -6.71
CA MET A 1 15.54 -30.12 -5.64
C MET A 1 15.15 -30.73 -4.29
N LYS A 2 15.96 -30.52 -3.24
CA LYS A 2 15.60 -30.94 -1.88
C LYS A 2 16.23 -29.97 -0.87
N PHE A 3 15.43 -29.48 0.06
CA PHE A 3 15.89 -28.63 1.17
C PHE A 3 15.07 -28.82 2.42
N ARG A 4 15.56 -28.33 3.54
CA ARG A 4 14.91 -28.30 4.85
C ARG A 4 14.91 -26.92 5.41
N CYS A 5 13.76 -26.44 5.90
CA CYS A 5 13.58 -25.12 6.48
C CYS A 5 12.65 -25.20 7.69
N GLU A 6 12.74 -24.25 8.61
CA GLU A 6 11.79 -24.11 9.71
C GLU A 6 10.40 -23.73 9.17
N ARG A 7 9.34 -24.35 9.71
CA ARG A 7 7.96 -24.14 9.26
C ARG A 7 7.56 -22.69 9.22
N ASP A 8 7.86 -21.92 10.26
CA ASP A 8 7.41 -20.53 10.38
C ASP A 8 8.08 -19.62 9.35
N SER A 9 9.39 -19.80 9.14
CA SER A 9 10.11 -19.10 8.05
C SER A 9 9.54 -19.45 6.68
N LEU A 10 9.27 -20.72 6.42
CA LEU A 10 8.73 -21.16 5.14
C LEU A 10 7.31 -20.64 4.91
N VAL A 11 6.47 -20.57 5.97
CA VAL A 11 5.13 -19.95 5.90
C VAL A 11 5.22 -18.48 5.52
N GLU A 12 6.14 -17.72 6.13
CA GLU A 12 6.33 -16.29 5.84
C GLU A 12 6.79 -16.07 4.40
N VAL A 13 7.79 -16.81 3.95
CA VAL A 13 8.33 -16.73 2.58
C VAL A 13 7.26 -17.05 1.54
N LEU A 14 6.53 -18.17 1.72
CA LEU A 14 5.46 -18.58 0.80
C LEU A 14 4.28 -17.62 0.80
N ALA A 15 3.89 -17.11 1.98
CA ALA A 15 2.81 -16.15 2.09
C ALA A 15 3.16 -14.81 1.44
N THR A 16 4.41 -14.38 1.56
CA THR A 16 4.90 -13.13 0.98
C THR A 16 4.97 -13.23 -0.55
N ALA A 17 5.66 -14.22 -1.10
CA ALA A 17 5.74 -14.42 -2.54
C ALA A 17 4.36 -14.72 -3.16
N GLY A 18 3.51 -15.44 -2.44
CA GLY A 18 2.15 -15.80 -2.86
C GLY A 18 1.20 -14.61 -3.07
N ARG A 19 1.55 -13.40 -2.64
CA ARG A 19 0.72 -12.18 -2.83
C ARG A 19 0.75 -11.66 -4.26
N ALA A 20 1.81 -11.95 -5.01
CA ALA A 20 1.95 -11.53 -6.40
C ALA A 20 1.49 -12.59 -7.40
N VAL A 21 1.00 -13.75 -6.98
CA VAL A 21 0.55 -14.78 -7.92
C VAL A 21 -0.75 -14.39 -8.62
N GLY A 22 -0.88 -14.79 -9.88
CA GLY A 22 -2.10 -14.61 -10.65
C GLY A 22 -3.28 -15.41 -10.09
N THR A 23 -4.50 -14.93 -10.33
CA THR A 23 -5.71 -15.67 -10.00
C THR A 23 -5.88 -16.86 -10.96
N ARG A 24 -6.65 -17.91 -10.55
CA ARG A 24 -6.91 -19.11 -11.38
C ARG A 24 -7.57 -18.83 -12.73
N SER A 25 -8.10 -17.64 -12.93
CA SER A 25 -8.68 -17.19 -14.20
C SER A 25 -7.65 -16.61 -15.16
N SER A 26 -6.37 -16.51 -14.77
CA SER A 26 -5.32 -16.08 -15.68
C SER A 26 -5.14 -17.10 -16.82
N ALA A 27 -4.91 -16.62 -18.03
CA ALA A 27 -4.69 -17.46 -19.22
C ALA A 27 -3.49 -18.41 -19.05
N GLN A 28 -2.61 -18.13 -18.10
CA GLN A 28 -1.44 -18.93 -17.76
C GLN A 28 -1.59 -19.51 -16.34
N MET A 29 -2.01 -20.76 -16.23
CA MET A 29 -2.16 -21.45 -14.93
C MET A 29 -0.87 -21.47 -14.10
N VAL A 30 0.30 -21.44 -14.72
CA VAL A 30 1.61 -21.43 -14.06
C VAL A 30 1.79 -20.21 -13.16
N LEU A 31 1.17 -19.06 -13.49
CA LEU A 31 1.20 -17.83 -12.67
C LEU A 31 0.41 -17.94 -11.36
N SER A 32 -0.39 -19.00 -11.18
CA SER A 32 -1.00 -19.32 -9.88
C SER A 32 -0.04 -20.06 -8.93
N GLY A 33 1.15 -20.39 -9.43
CA GLY A 33 2.23 -21.03 -8.70
C GLY A 33 3.29 -20.04 -8.21
N VAL A 34 4.11 -20.49 -7.28
CA VAL A 34 5.38 -19.86 -6.90
C VAL A 34 6.54 -20.70 -7.43
N ARG A 35 7.53 -20.02 -8.01
CA ARG A 35 8.79 -20.63 -8.41
C ARG A 35 9.68 -20.70 -7.17
N ILE A 36 10.12 -21.88 -6.83
CA ILE A 36 10.97 -22.16 -5.68
C ILE A 36 12.30 -22.69 -6.22
N GLU A 37 13.38 -22.08 -5.80
CA GLU A 37 14.75 -22.46 -6.17
C GLU A 37 15.60 -22.60 -4.93
N SER A 38 16.35 -23.68 -4.82
CA SER A 38 17.33 -23.91 -3.76
C SER A 38 18.69 -24.11 -4.38
N VAL A 39 19.66 -23.29 -3.96
CA VAL A 39 21.06 -23.39 -4.37
C VAL A 39 21.94 -23.28 -3.12
N GLY A 40 22.65 -24.36 -2.78
CA GLY A 40 23.33 -24.46 -1.50
C GLY A 40 22.36 -24.23 -0.34
N ASN A 41 22.65 -23.29 0.54
CA ASN A 41 21.79 -22.92 1.68
C ASN A 41 20.86 -21.73 1.39
N HIS A 42 20.76 -21.29 0.14
CA HIS A 42 19.92 -20.17 -0.25
C HIS A 42 18.63 -20.69 -0.86
N LEU A 43 17.52 -20.22 -0.33
CA LEU A 43 16.17 -20.45 -0.83
C LEU A 43 15.67 -19.15 -1.49
N SER A 44 15.22 -19.26 -2.71
CA SER A 44 14.58 -18.17 -3.47
C SER A 44 13.15 -18.57 -3.82
N VAL A 45 12.18 -17.74 -3.49
CA VAL A 45 10.77 -17.96 -3.83
C VAL A 45 10.22 -16.74 -4.55
N VAL A 46 9.65 -16.96 -5.74
CA VAL A 46 9.14 -15.89 -6.60
C VAL A 46 7.69 -16.16 -6.95
N GLY A 47 6.85 -15.15 -6.73
CA GLY A 47 5.48 -15.09 -7.24
C GLY A 47 5.32 -13.91 -8.19
N THR A 48 4.52 -14.10 -9.26
CA THR A 48 4.27 -13.02 -10.23
C THR A 48 2.93 -13.22 -10.93
N ASP A 49 2.30 -12.10 -11.32
CA ASP A 49 1.19 -12.05 -12.27
C ASP A 49 1.56 -11.28 -13.55
N LEU A 50 2.87 -10.99 -13.75
CA LEU A 50 3.52 -10.22 -14.81
C LEU A 50 3.50 -8.70 -14.60
N ASP A 51 2.57 -8.16 -13.84
CA ASP A 51 2.52 -6.73 -13.50
C ASP A 51 3.18 -6.47 -12.13
N LEU A 52 3.02 -7.40 -11.21
CA LEU A 52 3.63 -7.40 -9.89
C LEU A 52 4.44 -8.68 -9.70
N THR A 53 5.66 -8.54 -9.24
CA THR A 53 6.55 -9.64 -8.87
C THR A 53 7.04 -9.45 -7.44
N VAL A 54 6.94 -10.49 -6.64
CA VAL A 54 7.51 -10.52 -5.29
C VAL A 54 8.53 -11.66 -5.23
N HIS A 55 9.77 -11.29 -4.97
CA HIS A 55 10.89 -12.20 -4.81
C HIS A 55 11.35 -12.17 -3.35
N VAL A 56 11.39 -13.31 -2.72
CA VAL A 56 11.82 -13.49 -1.33
C VAL A 56 13.01 -14.42 -1.29
N THR A 57 14.06 -14.01 -0.59
CA THR A 57 15.20 -14.87 -0.28
C THR A 57 15.17 -15.27 1.19
N ALA A 58 15.62 -16.46 1.50
CA ALA A 58 15.72 -16.96 2.86
C ALA A 58 16.84 -18.00 2.98
N GLU A 59 17.27 -18.26 4.20
CA GLU A 59 18.19 -19.37 4.48
C GLU A 59 17.42 -20.67 4.62
N ALA A 60 17.95 -21.73 4.04
CA ALA A 60 17.46 -23.11 4.18
C ALA A 60 18.65 -24.06 4.18
N ILE A 61 18.48 -25.25 4.73
CA ILE A 61 19.49 -26.32 4.63
C ILE A 61 19.29 -27.03 3.30
N GLY A 62 20.08 -26.67 2.28
CA GLY A 62 20.05 -27.33 0.98
C GLY A 62 20.65 -28.73 1.03
N ILE A 63 19.99 -29.67 0.38
CA ILE A 63 20.43 -31.07 0.26
C ILE A 63 20.72 -31.40 -1.21
N THR A 64 19.88 -30.92 -2.11
CA THR A 64 20.03 -31.05 -3.56
C THR A 64 19.52 -29.81 -4.23
N ASP A 65 20.37 -29.14 -4.99
CA ASP A 65 20.00 -27.94 -5.74
C ASP A 65 18.94 -28.24 -6.80
N GLY A 66 18.18 -27.20 -7.16
CA GLY A 66 17.19 -27.28 -8.24
C GLY A 66 16.06 -26.28 -8.10
N VAL A 67 15.07 -26.45 -8.95
CA VAL A 67 13.93 -25.53 -9.09
C VAL A 67 12.64 -26.30 -9.32
N CYS A 68 11.53 -25.78 -8.79
CA CYS A 68 10.18 -26.25 -9.12
C CYS A 68 9.19 -25.06 -9.11
N VAL A 69 8.02 -25.27 -9.72
CA VAL A 69 6.90 -24.33 -9.65
C VAL A 69 5.70 -25.05 -9.02
N ALA A 70 5.33 -24.65 -7.82
CA ALA A 70 4.28 -25.30 -7.04
C ALA A 70 3.05 -24.40 -6.87
N PRO A 71 1.81 -24.97 -6.78
CA PRO A 71 0.59 -24.18 -6.53
C PRO A 71 0.71 -23.38 -5.23
N ALA A 72 0.78 -22.03 -5.35
CA ALA A 72 1.15 -21.13 -4.26
C ALA A 72 0.24 -21.27 -3.04
N LYS A 73 -1.07 -21.12 -3.24
CA LYS A 73 -2.05 -21.14 -2.16
C LYS A 73 -2.07 -22.48 -1.44
N LEU A 74 -2.14 -23.58 -2.19
CA LEU A 74 -2.23 -24.92 -1.61
C LEU A 74 -0.97 -25.30 -0.85
N LEU A 75 0.20 -24.97 -1.39
CA LEU A 75 1.48 -25.21 -0.70
C LEU A 75 1.56 -24.40 0.60
N ALA A 76 1.22 -23.11 0.56
CA ALA A 76 1.23 -22.27 1.76
C ALA A 76 0.23 -22.76 2.83
N ASP A 77 -0.97 -23.18 2.44
CA ASP A 77 -1.99 -23.71 3.35
C ASP A 77 -1.54 -25.02 3.99
N ILE A 78 -0.91 -25.92 3.21
CA ILE A 78 -0.34 -27.17 3.76
C ILE A 78 0.76 -26.85 4.77
N VAL A 79 1.77 -26.05 4.39
CA VAL A 79 2.89 -25.72 5.27
C VAL A 79 2.40 -25.05 6.57
N ARG A 80 1.41 -24.15 6.47
CA ARG A 80 0.80 -23.48 7.63
C ARG A 80 0.10 -24.48 8.57
N SER A 81 -0.47 -25.55 8.04
CA SER A 81 -1.20 -26.58 8.82
C SER A 81 -0.29 -27.58 9.52
N LEU A 82 1.01 -27.61 9.19
CA LEU A 82 1.97 -28.54 9.82
C LEU A 82 2.30 -28.12 11.26
N GLU A 83 2.75 -29.07 12.04
CA GLU A 83 3.28 -28.80 13.38
C GLU A 83 4.56 -27.92 13.31
N PRO A 84 4.82 -27.08 14.33
CA PRO A 84 6.06 -26.32 14.41
C PRO A 84 7.30 -27.22 14.31
N GLY A 85 8.34 -26.73 13.63
CA GLY A 85 9.60 -27.43 13.46
C GLY A 85 10.03 -27.51 11.99
N ALA A 86 10.94 -28.41 11.71
CA ALA A 86 11.56 -28.49 10.39
C ALA A 86 10.65 -29.18 9.35
N VAL A 87 10.49 -28.51 8.22
CA VAL A 87 9.79 -29.00 7.04
C VAL A 87 10.80 -29.34 5.95
N THR A 88 10.65 -30.50 5.33
CA THR A 88 11.44 -30.92 4.15
C THR A 88 10.59 -30.75 2.92
N ILE A 89 11.11 -30.07 1.92
CA ILE A 89 10.53 -29.95 0.58
C ILE A 89 11.42 -30.71 -0.39
N GLU A 90 10.84 -31.64 -1.15
CA GLU A 90 11.53 -32.42 -2.16
C GLU A 90 10.75 -32.40 -3.47
N SER A 91 11.37 -31.96 -4.57
CA SER A 91 10.76 -31.96 -5.89
C SER A 91 11.47 -32.93 -6.80
N GLU A 92 10.71 -33.88 -7.36
CA GLU A 92 11.17 -34.87 -8.33
C GLU A 92 10.12 -35.02 -9.43
N GLY A 93 10.56 -34.85 -10.69
CA GLY A 93 9.66 -34.90 -11.85
C GLY A 93 8.56 -33.84 -11.76
N GLU A 94 7.30 -34.27 -11.86
CA GLU A 94 6.12 -33.40 -11.85
C GLU A 94 5.46 -33.28 -10.46
N LYS A 95 6.19 -33.59 -9.40
CA LYS A 95 5.67 -33.58 -8.04
C LYS A 95 6.60 -32.86 -7.07
N VAL A 96 6.00 -32.23 -6.07
CA VAL A 96 6.69 -31.74 -4.89
C VAL A 96 6.11 -32.44 -3.66
N GLU A 97 6.99 -33.01 -2.86
CA GLU A 97 6.67 -33.66 -1.59
C GLU A 97 6.99 -32.73 -0.42
N ILE A 98 6.07 -32.62 0.51
CA ILE A 98 6.18 -31.83 1.72
C ILE A 98 6.13 -32.79 2.90
N GLY A 99 7.20 -32.84 3.69
CA GLY A 99 7.32 -33.71 4.83
C GLY A 99 7.62 -32.96 6.12
N ALA A 100 6.86 -33.22 7.17
CA ALA A 100 7.14 -32.76 8.53
C ALA A 100 6.66 -33.79 9.55
N ALA A 101 7.54 -34.18 10.47
CA ALA A 101 7.25 -35.19 11.49
C ALA A 101 6.60 -36.47 10.89
N ARG A 102 5.29 -36.65 11.11
CA ARG A 102 4.53 -37.82 10.61
C ARG A 102 3.68 -37.49 9.38
N SER A 103 3.63 -36.20 8.97
CA SER A 103 2.81 -35.73 7.87
C SER A 103 3.58 -35.76 6.55
N ARG A 104 2.94 -36.26 5.49
CA ARG A 104 3.47 -36.25 4.14
C ARG A 104 2.38 -35.82 3.16
N PHE A 105 2.71 -34.88 2.29
CA PHE A 105 1.83 -34.41 1.22
C PHE A 105 2.59 -34.48 -0.10
N SER A 106 1.88 -34.73 -1.17
CA SER A 106 2.44 -34.71 -2.52
C SER A 106 1.53 -33.85 -3.42
N LEU A 107 2.10 -32.81 -4.03
CA LEU A 107 1.42 -31.91 -4.96
C LEU A 107 1.97 -32.07 -6.35
N ARG A 108 1.13 -31.88 -7.35
CA ARG A 108 1.59 -31.72 -8.74
C ARG A 108 2.20 -30.33 -8.90
N THR A 109 3.31 -30.26 -9.64
CA THR A 109 4.00 -29.03 -9.99
C THR A 109 3.57 -28.57 -11.39
N PHE A 110 3.80 -27.30 -11.69
CA PHE A 110 3.74 -26.78 -13.03
C PHE A 110 5.09 -26.94 -13.73
N PRO A 111 5.14 -27.04 -15.08
CA PRO A 111 6.40 -27.07 -15.80
C PRO A 111 7.21 -25.80 -15.55
N VAL A 112 8.47 -25.94 -15.15
CA VAL A 112 9.36 -24.79 -14.88
C VAL A 112 9.57 -23.94 -16.14
N ALA A 113 9.60 -24.57 -17.31
CA ALA A 113 9.79 -23.88 -18.60
C ALA A 113 8.63 -22.93 -18.95
N ASP A 114 7.45 -23.15 -18.39
CA ASP A 114 6.27 -22.29 -18.61
C ASP A 114 6.25 -21.05 -17.68
N PHE A 115 7.09 -21.06 -16.62
CA PHE A 115 7.19 -19.90 -15.75
C PHE A 115 8.01 -18.80 -16.44
N PRO A 116 7.54 -17.53 -16.40
CA PRO A 116 8.19 -16.46 -17.13
C PRO A 116 9.63 -16.22 -16.65
N THR A 117 10.50 -15.89 -17.61
CA THR A 117 11.83 -15.37 -17.27
C THR A 117 11.67 -13.91 -16.82
N LEU A 118 12.01 -13.67 -15.58
CA LEU A 118 11.94 -12.33 -14.99
C LEU A 118 13.32 -11.68 -15.09
N PRO A 119 13.40 -10.39 -15.45
CA PRO A 119 14.67 -9.66 -15.44
C PRO A 119 15.16 -9.51 -13.99
N GLU A 120 16.46 -9.60 -13.82
CA GLU A 120 17.05 -9.21 -12.53
C GLU A 120 17.07 -7.67 -12.45
N PRO A 121 16.48 -7.09 -11.38
CA PRO A 121 16.54 -5.65 -11.20
C PRO A 121 17.98 -5.21 -10.92
N PRO A 122 18.36 -4.01 -11.34
CA PRO A 122 19.65 -3.43 -10.96
C PRO A 122 19.73 -3.25 -9.44
N ASP A 123 20.93 -3.11 -8.93
CA ASP A 123 21.11 -2.76 -7.51
C ASP A 123 20.45 -1.43 -7.18
N PRO A 124 19.95 -1.26 -5.94
CA PRO A 124 19.31 -0.02 -5.54
C PRO A 124 20.26 1.17 -5.66
N ALA A 125 19.84 2.17 -6.43
CA ALA A 125 20.58 3.43 -6.58
C ALA A 125 20.15 4.50 -5.56
N THR A 126 18.99 4.29 -4.94
CA THR A 126 18.29 5.27 -4.09
C THR A 126 17.78 4.58 -2.83
N PHE A 127 17.85 5.27 -1.69
CA PHE A 127 17.38 4.73 -0.41
C PHE A 127 16.45 5.72 0.28
N LEU A 128 15.31 5.22 0.77
CA LEU A 128 14.34 5.98 1.55
C LEU A 128 14.20 5.40 2.96
N PRO A 129 14.07 6.23 4.01
CA PRO A 129 13.78 5.74 5.35
C PRO A 129 12.48 4.94 5.34
N THR A 130 12.50 3.68 5.81
CA THR A 130 11.34 2.79 5.80
C THR A 130 10.14 3.41 6.53
N ALA A 131 10.38 4.04 7.70
CA ALA A 131 9.32 4.65 8.49
C ALA A 131 8.63 5.82 7.77
N ALA A 132 9.41 6.69 7.12
CA ALA A 132 8.90 7.85 6.37
C ALA A 132 8.07 7.39 5.16
N LEU A 133 8.62 6.45 4.36
CA LEU A 133 7.92 5.89 3.21
C LEU A 133 6.63 5.16 3.64
N ALA A 134 6.69 4.32 4.67
CA ALA A 134 5.51 3.61 5.17
C ALA A 134 4.43 4.55 5.71
N SER A 135 4.82 5.66 6.36
CA SER A 135 3.89 6.71 6.78
C SER A 135 3.23 7.38 5.59
N ALA A 136 4.02 7.80 4.60
CA ALA A 136 3.50 8.42 3.37
C ALA A 136 2.56 7.49 2.59
N LEU A 137 2.93 6.22 2.44
CA LEU A 137 2.10 5.24 1.74
C LEU A 137 0.76 4.98 2.44
N ARG A 138 0.73 4.94 3.79
CA ARG A 138 -0.53 4.81 4.55
C ARG A 138 -1.48 5.97 4.28
N GLN A 139 -0.94 7.17 4.11
CA GLN A 139 -1.71 8.38 3.88
C GLN A 139 -2.20 8.51 2.44
N VAL A 140 -1.41 8.07 1.46
CA VAL A 140 -1.64 8.39 0.04
C VAL A 140 -2.31 7.24 -0.73
N VAL A 141 -1.90 5.99 -0.51
CA VAL A 141 -2.34 4.85 -1.34
C VAL A 141 -3.86 4.68 -1.38
N ARG A 142 -4.56 4.98 -0.28
CA ARG A 142 -6.03 4.87 -0.19
C ARG A 142 -6.79 5.81 -1.12
N ALA A 143 -6.16 6.89 -1.58
CA ALA A 143 -6.78 7.85 -2.48
C ALA A 143 -6.69 7.44 -3.96
N ALA A 144 -5.91 6.43 -4.30
CA ALA A 144 -5.87 5.89 -5.66
C ALA A 144 -7.20 5.23 -6.04
N SER A 145 -7.52 5.27 -7.33
CA SER A 145 -8.73 4.65 -7.88
C SER A 145 -8.62 3.14 -7.93
N GLY A 146 -9.72 2.45 -7.68
CA GLY A 146 -9.88 1.02 -7.99
C GLY A 146 -10.50 0.75 -9.36
N ASP A 147 -10.66 1.76 -10.21
CA ASP A 147 -11.33 1.67 -11.51
C ASP A 147 -10.29 1.45 -12.64
N ASP A 148 -10.19 0.22 -13.13
CA ASP A 148 -9.27 -0.15 -14.21
C ASP A 148 -9.56 0.54 -15.55
N ALA A 149 -10.75 1.13 -15.71
CA ALA A 149 -11.08 1.94 -16.89
C ALA A 149 -10.30 3.28 -16.92
N ARG A 150 -9.72 3.67 -15.78
CA ARG A 150 -8.88 4.87 -15.64
C ARG A 150 -7.50 4.50 -15.07
N PRO A 151 -6.66 3.79 -15.85
CA PRO A 151 -5.44 3.17 -15.33
C PRO A 151 -4.47 4.14 -14.67
N LEU A 152 -4.36 5.38 -15.18
CA LEU A 152 -3.47 6.39 -14.58
C LEU A 152 -3.88 6.76 -13.14
N LEU A 153 -5.16 6.68 -12.79
CA LEU A 153 -5.66 6.98 -11.46
C LEU A 153 -5.51 5.79 -10.48
N THR A 154 -5.22 4.58 -11.00
CA THR A 154 -4.92 3.42 -10.13
C THR A 154 -3.50 3.46 -9.56
N GLY A 155 -2.69 4.43 -9.99
CA GLY A 155 -1.33 4.64 -9.54
C GLY A 155 -1.17 5.75 -8.52
N VAL A 156 -0.01 5.75 -7.90
CA VAL A 156 0.52 6.85 -7.09
C VAL A 156 1.66 7.50 -7.87
N LEU A 157 1.55 8.79 -8.09
CA LEU A 157 2.63 9.60 -8.64
C LEU A 157 3.70 9.78 -7.57
N ILE A 158 4.94 9.48 -7.92
CA ILE A 158 6.13 9.77 -7.12
C ILE A 158 7.00 10.73 -7.93
N ALA A 159 7.19 11.94 -7.42
CA ALA A 159 7.88 13.00 -8.12
C ALA A 159 8.87 13.74 -7.22
N PRO A 160 10.00 14.22 -7.75
CA PRO A 160 10.87 15.13 -7.00
C PRO A 160 10.11 16.41 -6.62
N GLU A 161 10.29 16.86 -5.39
CA GLU A 161 9.74 18.12 -4.89
C GLU A 161 10.72 18.76 -3.91
N GLY A 162 11.29 19.92 -4.30
CA GLY A 162 12.34 20.56 -3.49
C GLY A 162 13.56 19.65 -3.31
N THR A 163 13.95 19.42 -2.05
CA THR A 163 15.03 18.49 -1.65
C THR A 163 14.49 17.12 -1.26
N GLY A 164 13.28 16.76 -1.67
CA GLY A 164 12.61 15.54 -1.27
C GLY A 164 11.77 14.91 -2.37
N VAL A 165 10.82 14.12 -1.94
CA VAL A 165 9.90 13.36 -2.81
C VAL A 165 8.47 13.62 -2.42
N ARG A 166 7.63 13.88 -3.42
CA ARG A 166 6.17 14.01 -3.27
C ARG A 166 5.47 12.78 -3.79
N LEU A 167 4.59 12.22 -2.98
CA LEU A 167 3.65 11.18 -3.36
C LEU A 167 2.25 11.78 -3.55
N VAL A 168 1.57 11.44 -4.64
CA VAL A 168 0.22 11.92 -4.93
C VAL A 168 -0.65 10.79 -5.47
N ALA A 169 -1.86 10.66 -4.94
CA ALA A 169 -2.89 9.78 -5.49
C ALA A 169 -4.25 10.47 -5.54
N THR A 170 -5.06 10.14 -6.54
CA THR A 170 -6.42 10.65 -6.69
C THR A 170 -7.31 9.65 -7.43
N ASP A 171 -8.62 9.67 -7.09
CA ASP A 171 -9.67 8.95 -7.81
C ASP A 171 -10.66 9.90 -8.53
N SER A 172 -10.34 11.20 -8.62
CA SER A 172 -11.15 12.32 -9.09
C SER A 172 -12.15 12.88 -8.07
N TYR A 173 -12.41 12.20 -6.97
CA TYR A 173 -13.30 12.65 -5.90
C TYR A 173 -12.54 13.08 -4.65
N ARG A 174 -11.34 12.58 -4.50
CA ARG A 174 -10.39 12.89 -3.44
C ARG A 174 -8.98 12.88 -3.97
N LEU A 175 -8.09 13.54 -3.28
CA LEU A 175 -6.66 13.58 -3.59
C LEU A 175 -5.89 13.57 -2.27
N ALA A 176 -4.90 12.70 -2.18
CA ALA A 176 -3.94 12.69 -1.08
C ALA A 176 -2.56 13.07 -1.61
N LEU A 177 -1.86 13.92 -0.87
CA LEU A 177 -0.51 14.39 -1.17
C LEU A 177 0.32 14.31 0.10
N ARG A 178 1.53 13.75 -0.01
CA ARG A 178 2.51 13.68 1.08
C ARG A 178 3.90 13.98 0.57
N ASP A 179 4.60 14.87 1.27
CA ASP A 179 6.00 15.18 1.03
C ASP A 179 6.89 14.42 2.02
N ILE A 180 7.99 13.86 1.53
CA ILE A 180 9.07 13.24 2.32
C ILE A 180 10.30 14.09 2.10
N GLU A 181 10.76 14.78 3.15
CA GLU A 181 11.94 15.64 3.11
C GLU A 181 13.24 14.84 3.18
N GLY A 182 14.34 15.45 2.70
CA GLY A 182 15.71 14.98 2.94
C GLY A 182 16.11 13.74 2.12
N SER A 183 15.46 13.49 0.99
CA SER A 183 15.93 12.47 0.06
C SER A 183 16.38 13.11 -1.26
N ASP A 184 17.64 13.42 -1.40
CA ASP A 184 18.27 13.83 -2.67
C ASP A 184 18.20 12.74 -3.75
N ALA A 185 17.59 11.65 -3.36
CA ALA A 185 17.43 10.40 -4.06
C ALA A 185 16.70 10.50 -5.42
N PHE A 186 15.97 11.57 -5.63
CA PHE A 186 15.16 11.80 -6.84
C PHE A 186 15.59 13.07 -7.61
N SER A 187 16.67 13.75 -7.21
CA SER A 187 17.10 15.02 -7.84
C SER A 187 17.31 14.93 -9.36
N ASP A 188 17.75 13.77 -9.84
CA ASP A 188 18.01 13.51 -11.26
C ASP A 188 16.96 12.59 -11.92
N THR A 189 15.90 12.22 -11.19
CA THR A 189 14.89 11.26 -11.67
C THR A 189 13.65 12.01 -12.15
N SER A 190 13.13 11.63 -13.32
CA SER A 190 11.81 12.07 -13.76
C SER A 190 10.74 11.44 -12.86
N GLN A 191 9.58 12.10 -12.76
CA GLN A 191 8.43 11.54 -12.05
C GLN A 191 8.08 10.14 -12.56
N ILE A 192 7.69 9.24 -11.65
CA ILE A 192 7.22 7.89 -11.96
C ILE A 192 5.80 7.68 -11.46
N LEU A 193 5.04 6.85 -12.16
CA LEU A 193 3.68 6.48 -11.76
C LEU A 193 3.65 4.99 -11.43
N VAL A 194 3.53 4.69 -10.13
CA VAL A 194 3.62 3.33 -9.58
C VAL A 194 2.21 2.82 -9.25
N PRO A 195 1.83 1.60 -9.70
CA PRO A 195 0.55 1.01 -9.31
C PRO A 195 0.34 0.98 -7.79
N ALA A 196 -0.78 1.49 -7.32
CA ALA A 196 -1.11 1.54 -5.88
C ALA A 196 -1.12 0.15 -5.23
N ARG A 197 -1.47 -0.91 -6.00
CA ARG A 197 -1.41 -2.30 -5.55
C ARG A 197 0.00 -2.71 -5.12
N ALA A 198 1.02 -2.36 -5.89
CA ALA A 198 2.41 -2.68 -5.56
C ALA A 198 2.87 -1.94 -4.29
N LEU A 199 2.50 -0.66 -4.17
CA LEU A 199 2.81 0.14 -2.99
C LEU A 199 2.04 -0.33 -1.73
N ALA A 200 0.83 -0.86 -1.88
CA ALA A 200 0.10 -1.49 -0.79
C ALA A 200 0.80 -2.76 -0.27
N GLU A 201 1.40 -3.57 -1.17
CA GLU A 201 2.21 -4.71 -0.76
C GLU A 201 3.53 -4.26 -0.10
N LEU A 202 4.18 -3.23 -0.64
CA LEU A 202 5.36 -2.63 0.00
C LEU A 202 5.07 -2.12 1.41
N LEU A 203 3.93 -1.47 1.61
CA LEU A 203 3.49 -0.99 2.92
C LEU A 203 3.34 -2.13 3.94
N ARG A 204 2.78 -3.27 3.50
CA ARG A 204 2.64 -4.46 4.37
C ARG A 204 4.00 -5.04 4.75
N LEU A 205 4.92 -5.12 3.79
CA LEU A 205 6.29 -5.61 4.02
C LEU A 205 7.05 -4.69 4.97
N SER A 206 6.90 -3.38 4.83
CA SER A 206 7.51 -2.40 5.73
C SER A 206 7.01 -2.53 7.17
N ALA A 207 5.74 -2.92 7.36
CA ALA A 207 5.17 -3.19 8.67
C ALA A 207 5.73 -4.49 9.31
N LEU A 208 6.03 -5.50 8.48
CA LEU A 208 6.64 -6.76 8.92
C LEU A 208 8.15 -6.58 9.18
N GLY A 209 8.83 -5.79 8.35
CA GLY A 209 10.26 -5.52 8.43
C GLY A 209 10.71 -4.59 9.56
N ALA A 210 9.77 -3.94 10.26
CA ALA A 210 10.09 -3.12 11.44
C ALA A 210 10.73 -3.93 12.60
N GLY A 211 10.75 -5.27 12.51
CA GLY A 211 11.46 -6.19 13.41
C GLY A 211 12.71 -6.86 12.80
N ALA A 212 13.00 -6.64 11.51
CA ALA A 212 14.14 -7.27 10.86
C ALA A 212 15.44 -6.48 11.14
N LYS A 213 16.50 -7.22 11.39
CA LYS A 213 17.86 -6.72 11.66
C LYS A 213 18.28 -5.70 10.59
N SER A 214 18.74 -4.54 11.04
CA SER A 214 19.44 -3.57 10.19
C SER A 214 20.58 -4.27 9.48
N GLY A 215 20.47 -4.45 8.16
CA GLY A 215 21.59 -4.85 7.32
C GLY A 215 22.66 -3.76 7.42
N ASP A 216 23.86 -4.17 7.79
CA ASP A 216 25.04 -3.33 7.88
C ASP A 216 25.47 -2.94 6.44
N THR A 217 24.91 -1.86 5.91
CA THR A 217 25.43 -1.21 4.72
C THR A 217 26.16 0.07 5.15
N SER A 218 27.33 -0.12 5.74
CA SER A 218 28.30 0.94 5.96
C SER A 218 28.98 1.29 4.64
N THR A 219 28.40 2.20 3.87
CA THR A 219 29.15 3.12 3.02
C THR A 219 29.18 4.46 3.75
N GLU A 220 30.37 4.80 4.20
CA GLU A 220 30.70 6.07 4.86
C GLU A 220 30.26 7.22 3.94
N ASP A 221 29.49 8.15 4.48
CA ASP A 221 29.23 9.55 4.15
C ASP A 221 27.76 10.00 3.97
N ASN A 222 26.74 9.11 3.95
CA ASN A 222 25.33 9.53 4.00
C ASN A 222 24.45 8.48 4.70
N ALA A 223 24.83 8.07 5.91
CA ALA A 223 24.08 7.06 6.67
C ALA A 223 22.69 7.60 7.09
N VAL A 224 21.65 7.18 6.41
CA VAL A 224 20.26 7.31 6.91
C VAL A 224 20.14 6.38 8.12
N PRO A 225 19.91 6.91 9.33
CA PRO A 225 19.83 6.08 10.52
C PRO A 225 18.56 5.23 10.49
N GLY A 226 18.69 3.91 10.55
CA GLY A 226 17.57 2.96 10.65
C GLY A 226 17.34 2.12 9.38
N PRO A 227 16.29 1.29 9.35
CA PRO A 227 15.96 0.48 8.21
C PRO A 227 15.56 1.33 7.00
N VAL A 228 16.06 0.96 5.83
CA VAL A 228 15.84 1.66 4.55
C VAL A 228 15.15 0.76 3.54
N VAL A 229 14.42 1.38 2.64
CA VAL A 229 13.90 0.78 1.41
C VAL A 229 14.81 1.20 0.27
N GLY A 230 15.43 0.22 -0.37
CA GLY A 230 16.21 0.44 -1.59
C GLY A 230 15.28 0.59 -2.80
N LEU A 231 15.61 1.49 -3.72
CA LEU A 231 14.85 1.76 -4.92
C LEU A 231 15.72 1.65 -6.16
N SER A 232 15.28 0.86 -7.12
CA SER A 232 15.85 0.76 -8.46
C SER A 232 14.80 1.12 -9.48
N ILE A 233 15.04 2.13 -10.30
CA ILE A 233 14.11 2.60 -11.33
C ILE A 233 14.68 2.24 -12.69
N GLY A 234 13.94 1.40 -13.43
CA GLY A 234 14.21 1.09 -14.82
C GLY A 234 13.39 1.95 -15.78
N ASP A 235 13.51 1.67 -17.09
CA ASP A 235 12.77 2.42 -18.12
C ASP A 235 11.25 2.21 -18.04
N HIS A 236 10.81 1.01 -17.64
CA HIS A 236 9.40 0.60 -17.61
C HIS A 236 8.97 -0.08 -16.30
N ASP A 237 9.85 -0.18 -15.34
CA ASP A 237 9.61 -0.85 -14.07
C ASP A 237 10.30 -0.14 -12.91
N VAL A 238 9.86 -0.51 -11.71
CA VAL A 238 10.49 -0.09 -10.47
C VAL A 238 10.58 -1.27 -9.52
N THR A 239 11.69 -1.39 -8.82
CA THR A 239 11.90 -2.40 -7.78
C THR A 239 12.18 -1.76 -6.44
N PHE A 240 11.44 -2.19 -5.44
CA PHE A 240 11.65 -1.85 -4.04
C PHE A 240 12.28 -3.02 -3.31
N THR A 241 13.36 -2.77 -2.58
CA THR A 241 14.07 -3.78 -1.79
C THR A 241 13.93 -3.47 -0.31
N VAL A 242 13.39 -4.43 0.45
CA VAL A 242 13.22 -4.35 1.92
C VAL A 242 13.80 -5.61 2.53
N GLY A 243 15.01 -5.54 3.07
CA GLY A 243 15.73 -6.72 3.53
C GLY A 243 15.85 -7.77 2.44
N ASP A 244 15.37 -8.97 2.73
CA ASP A 244 15.41 -10.14 1.83
C ASP A 244 14.24 -10.19 0.82
N VAL A 245 13.43 -9.14 0.75
CA VAL A 245 12.27 -9.08 -0.15
C VAL A 245 12.44 -8.00 -1.21
N ARG A 246 12.20 -8.36 -2.47
CA ARG A 246 12.13 -7.43 -3.60
C ARG A 246 10.72 -7.42 -4.18
N VAL A 247 10.18 -6.23 -4.36
CA VAL A 247 8.87 -6.00 -4.99
C VAL A 247 9.10 -5.23 -6.28
N SER A 248 8.90 -5.87 -7.41
CA SER A 248 9.04 -5.25 -8.73
C SER A 248 7.67 -5.07 -9.38
N THR A 249 7.43 -3.93 -10.00
CA THR A 249 6.20 -3.66 -10.74
C THR A 249 6.45 -2.81 -11.97
N ARG A 250 5.61 -2.98 -12.99
CA ARG A 250 5.62 -2.11 -14.16
C ARG A 250 5.12 -0.73 -13.78
N LEU A 251 5.74 0.29 -14.35
CA LEU A 251 5.27 1.67 -14.26
C LEU A 251 4.03 1.86 -15.15
N LEU A 252 3.15 2.76 -14.75
CA LEU A 252 2.02 3.17 -15.56
C LEU A 252 2.48 4.27 -16.53
N ASP A 253 2.27 4.04 -17.82
CA ASP A 253 2.64 5.00 -18.86
C ASP A 253 1.55 6.06 -19.06
N GLY A 254 1.93 7.33 -19.10
CA GLY A 254 1.04 8.43 -19.40
C GLY A 254 1.29 9.68 -18.56
N THR A 255 0.50 10.73 -18.84
CA THR A 255 0.58 12.00 -18.12
C THR A 255 -0.43 12.03 -16.99
N TYR A 256 0.08 12.12 -15.75
CA TYR A 256 -0.78 12.25 -14.57
C TYR A 256 -1.52 13.60 -14.58
N PRO A 257 -2.78 13.66 -14.12
CA PRO A 257 -3.54 14.91 -14.08
C PRO A 257 -2.83 16.00 -13.29
N ASP A 258 -2.96 17.26 -13.76
CA ASP A 258 -2.42 18.41 -13.03
C ASP A 258 -3.25 18.67 -11.75
N TYR A 259 -2.83 18.06 -10.68
CA TYR A 259 -3.50 18.14 -9.37
C TYR A 259 -3.26 19.47 -8.64
N ARG A 260 -2.20 20.21 -8.99
CA ARG A 260 -1.85 21.48 -8.32
C ARG A 260 -2.95 22.52 -8.44
N GLN A 261 -3.67 22.52 -9.55
CA GLN A 261 -4.80 23.43 -9.79
C GLN A 261 -6.01 23.15 -8.89
N LEU A 262 -6.10 21.97 -8.29
CA LEU A 262 -7.19 21.58 -7.38
C LEU A 262 -7.01 22.13 -5.96
N ILE A 263 -5.80 22.54 -5.60
CA ILE A 263 -5.46 22.99 -4.25
C ILE A 263 -5.80 24.50 -4.16
N PRO A 264 -6.79 24.90 -3.34
CA PRO A 264 -7.08 26.30 -3.12
C PRO A 264 -5.89 27.06 -2.52
N ALA A 265 -5.70 28.30 -2.92
CA ALA A 265 -4.63 29.14 -2.40
C ALA A 265 -4.93 29.69 -0.99
N GLU A 266 -6.21 29.91 -0.68
CA GLU A 266 -6.68 30.48 0.58
C GLU A 266 -7.94 29.77 1.07
N TYR A 267 -8.11 29.71 2.39
CA TYR A 267 -9.24 29.08 3.05
C TYR A 267 -9.84 30.05 4.09
N PRO A 268 -10.98 30.70 3.80
CA PRO A 268 -11.64 31.59 4.74
C PRO A 268 -12.34 30.85 5.88
N ASN A 269 -12.68 29.58 5.71
CA ASN A 269 -13.38 28.77 6.70
C ASN A 269 -12.47 27.65 7.21
N ARG A 270 -12.30 27.56 8.52
CA ARG A 270 -11.40 26.61 9.17
C ARG A 270 -12.10 25.97 10.37
N LEU A 271 -12.16 24.65 10.41
CA LEU A 271 -12.70 23.88 11.52
C LEU A 271 -11.54 23.11 12.18
N HIS A 272 -11.26 23.44 13.43
CA HIS A 272 -10.35 22.70 14.31
C HIS A 272 -11.16 21.75 15.17
N VAL A 273 -10.89 20.44 15.08
CA VAL A 273 -11.68 19.42 15.77
C VAL A 273 -10.79 18.26 16.21
N GLY A 274 -11.10 17.69 17.39
CA GLY A 274 -10.44 16.50 17.86
C GLY A 274 -10.69 15.31 16.94
N LYS A 275 -9.60 14.65 16.49
CA LYS A 275 -9.62 13.56 15.50
C LYS A 275 -10.53 12.40 15.93
N ASP A 276 -10.34 11.89 17.16
CA ASP A 276 -11.09 10.73 17.64
C ASP A 276 -12.58 11.05 17.78
N SER A 277 -12.92 12.25 18.30
CA SER A 277 -14.32 12.70 18.44
C SER A 277 -15.01 12.79 17.10
N LEU A 278 -14.33 13.34 16.09
CA LEU A 278 -14.87 13.44 14.72
C LEU A 278 -15.02 12.06 14.09
N LEU A 279 -14.02 11.18 14.21
CA LEU A 279 -14.07 9.82 13.66
C LEU A 279 -15.19 8.99 14.26
N ASP A 280 -15.36 9.06 15.57
CA ASP A 280 -16.41 8.31 16.27
C ASP A 280 -17.80 8.78 15.87
N ALA A 281 -18.02 10.09 15.74
CA ALA A 281 -19.26 10.65 15.23
C ALA A 281 -19.52 10.25 13.77
N LEU A 282 -18.51 10.35 12.89
CA LEU A 282 -18.60 9.94 11.48
C LEU A 282 -18.93 8.45 11.36
N ARG A 283 -18.30 7.58 12.14
CA ARG A 283 -18.53 6.13 12.14
C ARG A 283 -19.96 5.81 12.57
N ARG A 284 -20.51 6.52 13.57
CA ARG A 284 -21.89 6.32 14.02
C ARG A 284 -22.89 6.75 12.95
N VAL A 285 -22.81 7.96 12.41
CA VAL A 285 -23.75 8.43 11.39
C VAL A 285 -23.68 7.62 10.11
N ARG A 286 -22.46 7.10 9.77
CA ARG A 286 -22.25 6.24 8.60
C ARG A 286 -23.06 4.93 8.67
N LEU A 287 -23.49 4.46 9.83
CA LEU A 287 -24.29 3.24 9.94
C LEU A 287 -25.62 3.30 9.14
N LEU A 288 -26.11 4.51 8.87
CA LEU A 288 -27.31 4.71 8.05
C LEU A 288 -27.02 4.84 6.55
N VAL A 289 -25.75 4.88 6.16
CA VAL A 289 -25.34 4.96 4.75
C VAL A 289 -25.32 3.57 4.14
N ARG A 290 -26.25 3.30 3.23
CA ARG A 290 -26.36 2.01 2.53
C ARG A 290 -25.63 1.97 1.21
N ASP A 291 -25.46 3.13 0.59
CA ASP A 291 -24.82 3.29 -0.71
C ASP A 291 -23.83 4.47 -0.70
N ASN A 292 -23.06 4.58 -1.76
CA ASN A 292 -22.06 5.66 -1.90
C ASN A 292 -22.68 7.02 -2.28
N THR A 293 -24.00 7.10 -2.43
CA THR A 293 -24.72 8.32 -2.85
C THR A 293 -25.26 9.13 -1.68
N THR A 294 -25.43 8.50 -0.51
CA THR A 294 -25.90 9.16 0.70
C THR A 294 -24.74 9.92 1.39
N PRO A 295 -24.74 11.27 1.34
CA PRO A 295 -23.66 12.04 1.93
C PRO A 295 -23.85 12.24 3.44
N VAL A 296 -22.77 12.53 4.14
CA VAL A 296 -22.80 13.19 5.45
C VAL A 296 -22.73 14.70 5.24
N ARG A 297 -23.60 15.44 5.88
CA ARG A 297 -23.60 16.92 5.91
C ARG A 297 -22.93 17.39 7.19
N LEU A 298 -21.99 18.30 7.04
CA LEU A 298 -21.30 18.99 8.13
C LEU A 298 -21.82 20.41 8.19
N SER A 299 -22.58 20.75 9.21
CA SER A 299 -23.01 22.12 9.50
C SER A 299 -22.05 22.72 10.52
N MET A 300 -21.11 23.54 10.07
CA MET A 300 -20.08 24.17 10.85
C MET A 300 -20.57 25.52 11.32
N ARG A 301 -20.44 25.78 12.62
CA ARG A 301 -20.80 27.04 13.28
C ARG A 301 -19.87 27.29 14.45
N HIS A 302 -19.90 28.48 14.98
CA HIS A 302 -19.14 28.82 16.17
C HIS A 302 -19.46 27.84 17.31
N GLY A 303 -18.45 27.18 17.85
CA GLY A 303 -18.53 26.24 18.98
C GLY A 303 -18.81 24.77 18.60
N GLY A 304 -18.94 24.42 17.32
CA GLY A 304 -19.11 23.02 16.96
C GLY A 304 -19.47 22.71 15.52
N VAL A 305 -19.57 21.43 15.23
CA VAL A 305 -20.04 20.90 13.94
C VAL A 305 -21.11 19.86 14.17
N ASP A 306 -22.22 20.02 13.45
CA ASP A 306 -23.29 19.01 13.41
C ASP A 306 -23.10 18.11 12.16
N LEU A 307 -23.04 16.81 12.39
CA LEU A 307 -22.97 15.81 11.35
C LEU A 307 -24.36 15.21 11.15
N THR A 308 -24.91 15.29 9.95
CA THR A 308 -26.23 14.74 9.66
C THR A 308 -26.20 13.83 8.43
N VAL A 309 -26.87 12.70 8.55
CA VAL A 309 -27.12 11.77 7.43
C VAL A 309 -28.62 11.58 7.34
N VAL A 310 -29.19 11.73 6.13
CA VAL A 310 -30.60 11.50 5.86
C VAL A 310 -30.72 10.43 4.78
N SER A 311 -31.28 9.30 5.12
CA SER A 311 -31.58 8.19 4.20
C SER A 311 -33.07 8.01 4.12
N GLN A 312 -33.66 8.11 2.92
CA GLN A 312 -35.09 7.93 2.72
C GLN A 312 -35.61 6.55 3.09
N GLU A 313 -34.71 5.54 3.04
CA GLU A 313 -35.10 4.14 3.29
C GLU A 313 -34.91 3.71 4.74
N VAL A 314 -33.93 4.30 5.45
CA VAL A 314 -33.47 3.82 6.77
C VAL A 314 -33.84 4.79 7.89
N GLY A 315 -33.82 6.10 7.61
CA GLY A 315 -34.04 7.14 8.61
C GLY A 315 -32.91 8.15 8.65
N ASP A 316 -32.82 8.93 9.71
CA ASP A 316 -31.86 10.01 9.88
C ASP A 316 -31.01 9.82 11.14
N ALA A 317 -29.80 10.34 11.08
CA ALA A 317 -28.88 10.43 12.21
C ALA A 317 -28.31 11.84 12.32
N SER A 318 -28.12 12.28 13.56
CA SER A 318 -27.46 13.53 13.86
C SER A 318 -26.52 13.36 15.05
N GLU A 319 -25.31 13.88 14.90
CA GLU A 319 -24.27 13.93 15.94
C GLU A 319 -23.72 15.35 16.01
N THR A 320 -23.44 15.83 17.21
CA THR A 320 -22.76 17.11 17.43
C THR A 320 -21.38 16.87 18.01
N VAL A 321 -20.36 17.50 17.46
CA VAL A 321 -19.00 17.44 17.94
C VAL A 321 -18.53 18.84 18.28
N ASP A 322 -17.97 19.00 19.47
CA ASP A 322 -17.33 20.25 19.89
C ASP A 322 -16.13 20.53 19.02
N ALA A 323 -16.06 21.73 18.48
CA ALA A 323 -15.01 22.15 17.56
C ALA A 323 -14.86 23.68 17.60
N ASP A 324 -13.69 24.16 17.25
CA ASP A 324 -13.46 25.59 17.03
C ASP A 324 -13.57 25.89 15.53
N PHE A 325 -14.50 26.78 15.18
CA PHE A 325 -14.77 27.14 13.80
C PHE A 325 -14.55 28.63 13.58
N GLU A 326 -13.68 28.92 12.62
CA GLU A 326 -13.39 30.26 12.11
C GLU A 326 -14.02 30.41 10.73
N GLY A 327 -14.84 31.42 10.53
CA GLY A 327 -15.49 31.72 9.26
C GLY A 327 -16.99 31.99 9.40
N GLU A 328 -17.72 31.99 8.28
CA GLU A 328 -19.18 32.14 8.26
C GLU A 328 -19.84 30.76 8.36
N ASP A 329 -21.01 30.70 9.05
CA ASP A 329 -21.78 29.46 9.18
C ASP A 329 -21.97 28.76 7.83
N LEU A 330 -21.52 27.53 7.72
CA LEU A 330 -21.44 26.81 6.46
C LEU A 330 -21.91 25.36 6.59
N THR A 331 -22.74 24.93 5.66
CA THR A 331 -23.07 23.49 5.50
C THR A 331 -22.46 22.96 4.22
N ILE A 332 -21.65 21.91 4.36
CA ILE A 332 -20.98 21.22 3.26
C ILE A 332 -21.23 19.71 3.38
N ALA A 333 -21.33 19.01 2.27
CA ALA A 333 -21.61 17.57 2.27
C ALA A 333 -20.51 16.77 1.60
N PHE A 334 -20.20 15.61 2.15
CA PHE A 334 -19.15 14.73 1.64
C PHE A 334 -19.60 13.27 1.58
N ASN A 335 -18.90 12.47 0.77
CA ASN A 335 -18.94 11.02 0.91
C ASN A 335 -18.33 10.63 2.27
N PRO A 336 -19.09 9.96 3.16
CA PRO A 336 -18.62 9.67 4.51
C PRO A 336 -17.41 8.74 4.55
N THR A 337 -17.29 7.80 3.60
CA THR A 337 -16.13 6.91 3.50
C THR A 337 -14.86 7.71 3.18
N TYR A 338 -14.95 8.60 2.20
CA TYR A 338 -13.80 9.42 1.80
C TYR A 338 -13.39 10.41 2.90
N LEU A 339 -14.37 10.98 3.60
CA LEU A 339 -14.07 11.86 4.73
C LEU A 339 -13.40 11.10 5.89
N ILE A 340 -13.89 9.91 6.23
CA ILE A 340 -13.26 9.04 7.24
C ILE A 340 -11.82 8.70 6.83
N ASP A 341 -11.60 8.28 5.59
CA ASP A 341 -10.25 7.95 5.08
C ASP A 341 -9.28 9.14 5.22
N GLY A 342 -9.76 10.35 4.91
CA GLY A 342 -8.96 11.56 5.04
C GLY A 342 -8.63 11.92 6.49
N VAL A 343 -9.61 11.84 7.38
CA VAL A 343 -9.42 12.12 8.81
C VAL A 343 -8.51 11.07 9.46
N GLU A 344 -8.69 9.77 9.13
CA GLU A 344 -7.81 8.69 9.62
C GLU A 344 -6.36 8.89 9.20
N ALA A 345 -6.12 9.44 8.02
CA ALA A 345 -4.78 9.64 7.46
C ALA A 345 -4.01 10.80 8.12
N VAL A 346 -4.69 11.73 8.78
CA VAL A 346 -4.05 12.83 9.52
C VAL A 346 -3.23 12.29 10.67
N ALA A 347 -2.01 12.80 10.85
CA ALA A 347 -1.18 12.51 12.01
C ALA A 347 -1.61 13.36 13.22
N GLY A 348 -1.36 12.86 14.43
CA GLY A 348 -1.73 13.56 15.68
C GLY A 348 -3.20 13.45 16.03
N ASP A 349 -3.59 14.25 17.04
CA ASP A 349 -4.90 14.14 17.71
C ASP A 349 -5.90 15.20 17.25
N GLU A 350 -5.47 16.16 16.44
CA GLU A 350 -6.28 17.26 15.93
C GLU A 350 -6.32 17.29 14.40
N VAL A 351 -7.48 17.60 13.88
CA VAL A 351 -7.76 17.73 12.45
C VAL A 351 -8.15 19.16 12.15
N LEU A 352 -7.54 19.73 11.13
CA LEU A 352 -7.94 20.98 10.51
C LEU A 352 -8.65 20.66 9.17
N LEU A 353 -9.95 21.01 9.11
CA LEU A 353 -10.73 20.98 7.88
C LEU A 353 -10.91 22.40 7.38
N GLU A 354 -10.37 22.67 6.20
CA GLU A 354 -10.35 23.99 5.58
C GLU A 354 -11.18 23.97 4.29
N THR A 355 -11.99 25.01 4.08
CA THR A 355 -12.82 25.14 2.86
C THR A 355 -13.00 26.58 2.42
N VAL A 356 -13.16 26.77 1.12
CA VAL A 356 -13.49 28.06 0.54
C VAL A 356 -15.00 28.32 0.65
N ASP A 357 -15.81 27.36 0.23
CA ASP A 357 -17.27 27.39 0.26
C ASP A 357 -17.84 25.97 0.15
N ALA A 358 -19.18 25.83 0.12
CA ALA A 358 -19.85 24.53 0.05
C ALA A 358 -19.67 23.77 -1.27
N THR A 359 -19.08 24.39 -2.30
CA THR A 359 -18.96 23.82 -3.66
C THR A 359 -17.54 23.53 -4.10
N LYS A 360 -16.56 24.06 -3.39
CA LYS A 360 -15.13 23.89 -3.67
C LYS A 360 -14.55 22.74 -2.84
N PRO A 361 -13.44 22.14 -3.29
CA PRO A 361 -12.77 21.12 -2.51
C PRO A 361 -12.41 21.62 -1.10
N ALA A 362 -12.64 20.75 -0.11
CA ALA A 362 -12.12 20.97 1.23
C ALA A 362 -10.76 20.29 1.38
N THR A 363 -9.91 20.83 2.24
CA THR A 363 -8.64 20.23 2.63
C THR A 363 -8.71 19.74 4.06
N VAL A 364 -8.25 18.51 4.28
CA VAL A 364 -8.12 17.88 5.60
C VAL A 364 -6.64 17.64 5.86
N ARG A 365 -6.13 18.13 6.98
CA ARG A 365 -4.72 17.99 7.39
C ARG A 365 -4.58 18.10 8.92
N ALA A 366 -3.39 17.85 9.42
CA ALA A 366 -3.05 18.21 10.81
C ALA A 366 -2.92 19.74 10.95
N ALA A 367 -3.19 20.25 12.15
CA ALA A 367 -3.11 21.69 12.41
C ALA A 367 -1.67 22.23 12.24
N GLU A 368 -0.67 21.45 12.64
CA GLU A 368 0.74 21.87 12.66
C GLU A 368 1.58 21.30 11.49
N GLU A 369 1.19 20.17 10.87
CA GLU A 369 1.90 19.55 9.77
C GLU A 369 1.46 20.11 8.42
N THR A 370 2.42 20.44 7.55
CA THR A 370 2.16 20.98 6.21
C THR A 370 2.52 20.01 5.07
N ASP A 371 3.18 18.92 5.40
CA ASP A 371 3.69 17.93 4.44
C ASP A 371 2.66 16.89 3.98
N PHE A 372 1.52 16.77 4.69
CA PHE A 372 0.36 15.99 4.27
C PHE A 372 -0.85 16.86 4.02
N ARG A 373 -1.52 16.64 2.90
CA ARG A 373 -2.81 17.26 2.55
C ARG A 373 -3.72 16.23 1.90
N TYR A 374 -4.97 16.26 2.33
CA TYR A 374 -6.01 15.44 1.74
C TYR A 374 -7.15 16.35 1.26
N LEU A 375 -7.38 16.38 -0.05
CA LEU A 375 -8.47 17.14 -0.64
C LEU A 375 -9.68 16.24 -0.84
N LEU A 376 -10.87 16.78 -0.59
CA LEU A 376 -12.13 16.08 -0.71
C LEU A 376 -13.15 16.92 -1.47
N MET A 377 -13.66 16.38 -2.57
CA MET A 377 -14.69 17.04 -3.37
C MET A 377 -16.04 16.98 -2.63
N PRO A 378 -16.75 18.11 -2.48
CA PRO A 378 -18.07 18.10 -1.88
C PRO A 378 -19.10 17.43 -2.81
N VAL A 379 -20.09 16.79 -2.19
CA VAL A 379 -21.27 16.25 -2.86
C VAL A 379 -22.34 17.34 -2.95
N ARG A 380 -22.85 17.59 -4.15
CA ARG A 380 -23.97 18.53 -4.31
C ARG A 380 -25.22 17.92 -3.68
N VAL A 381 -25.79 18.64 -2.73
CA VAL A 381 -27.06 18.27 -2.07
C VAL A 381 -28.10 19.23 -2.61
N SER A 382 -29.11 18.67 -3.26
CA SER A 382 -30.32 19.41 -3.70
C SER A 382 -31.27 19.61 -2.55
#